data_02e79d3f854d13be33b65c2bf4821f9d
#
_entry.id   02e79d3f854d13be33b65c2bf4821f9d
#
_cell.length_a   1.000
_cell.length_b   1.000
_cell.length_c   1.000
_cell.angle_alpha   90.00
_cell.angle_beta   90.00
_cell.angle_gamma   90.00
#
_symmetry.space_group_name_H-M   'P 1'
#
loop_
_entity.id
_entity.type
_entity.pdbx_description
1 polymer ?
#
loop_
_entity_poly.entity_id
_entity_poly.type
_entity_poly.pdbx_seq_one_letter_code
_entity_poly.pdbx_strand_id
1 'polypeptide(L)'
;MGKRGYIVCLAIPGKIVEIDAKKQSATVDYGSGTKRKANVSLVEVKIGDYVLVHAGFAIQVLDEKEAQETLALFREMLSLQEDV
;
A
#
# COMPACT_ATOMS: atom_id res chain seq x y z
N MET A 1 4.89 19.22 16.64
CA MET A 1 4.62 18.14 16.96
C MET A 1 3.70 17.29 16.26
N GLY A 2 2.63 17.54 15.73
CA GLY A 2 1.74 16.64 15.01
C GLY A 2 2.29 16.04 13.75
N LYS A 3 3.51 16.37 13.41
CA LYS A 3 4.08 15.94 12.15
C LYS A 3 4.22 14.46 12.00
N ARG A 4 4.35 13.74 13.10
CA ARG A 4 4.53 12.32 12.99
C ARG A 4 3.34 11.60 12.44
N GLY A 5 2.15 12.11 12.67
CA GLY A 5 0.95 11.51 12.14
C GLY A 5 0.90 11.57 10.64
N TYR A 6 1.52 12.56 10.05
CA TYR A 6 1.50 12.69 8.60
C TYR A 6 2.34 11.63 7.94
N ILE A 7 3.44 11.26 8.56
CA ILE A 7 4.33 10.26 7.99
C ILE A 7 3.63 8.93 7.82
N VAL A 8 2.83 8.57 8.79
CA VAL A 8 2.10 7.30 8.73
C VAL A 8 1.17 7.25 7.53
N CYS A 9 0.59 8.38 7.18
CA CYS A 9 -0.37 8.42 6.09
C CYS A 9 0.27 8.30 4.70
N LEU A 10 1.58 8.31 4.63
CA LEU A 10 2.26 8.20 3.33
C LEU A 10 2.47 6.77 2.87
N ALA A 11 2.29 5.81 3.75
CA ALA A 11 2.42 4.41 3.37
C ALA A 11 1.03 3.87 3.07
N ILE A 12 0.80 3.48 1.83
CA ILE A 12 -0.52 3.07 1.36
C ILE A 12 -0.49 1.59 1.04
N PRO A 13 -1.44 0.80 1.57
CA PRO A 13 -1.48 -0.62 1.25
C PRO A 13 -2.06 -0.83 -0.15
N GLY A 14 -1.51 -1.79 -0.86
CA GLY A 14 -1.99 -2.14 -2.18
C GLY A 14 -1.76 -3.61 -2.44
N LYS A 15 -2.48 -4.14 -3.42
CA LYS A 15 -2.42 -5.55 -3.76
C LYS A 15 -1.55 -5.76 -4.98
N ILE A 16 -0.65 -6.72 -4.91
CA ILE A 16 0.20 -7.08 -6.03
C ILE A 16 -0.65 -7.82 -7.07
N VAL A 17 -0.75 -7.27 -8.26
CA VAL A 17 -1.50 -7.92 -9.33
C VAL A 17 -0.62 -8.40 -10.46
N GLU A 18 0.63 -7.94 -10.52
CA GLU A 18 1.54 -8.34 -11.57
C GLU A 18 2.97 -8.17 -11.06
N ILE A 19 3.86 -9.05 -11.44
CA ILE A 19 5.27 -8.98 -11.04
C ILE A 19 6.10 -9.13 -12.31
N ASP A 20 7.13 -8.31 -12.47
CA ASP A 20 7.95 -8.41 -13.66
C ASP A 20 8.85 -9.65 -13.61
N ALA A 21 9.44 -10.00 -14.75
CA ALA A 21 10.22 -11.23 -14.88
C ALA A 21 11.44 -11.25 -13.96
N LYS A 22 11.97 -10.10 -13.63
CA LYS A 22 13.15 -10.01 -12.77
C LYS A 22 12.80 -9.89 -11.31
N LYS A 23 11.51 -9.79 -11.01
CA LYS A 23 11.01 -9.68 -9.64
C LYS A 23 11.54 -8.45 -8.91
N GLN A 24 11.81 -7.39 -9.66
CA GLN A 24 12.28 -6.15 -9.05
C GLN A 24 11.20 -5.09 -9.01
N SER A 25 10.21 -5.20 -9.88
CA SER A 25 9.06 -4.28 -9.82
C SER A 25 7.78 -5.06 -9.97
N ALA A 26 6.72 -4.49 -9.48
CA ALA A 26 5.40 -5.10 -9.53
C ALA A 26 4.36 -4.03 -9.76
N THR A 27 3.23 -4.44 -10.31
CA THR A 27 2.09 -3.55 -10.43
C THR A 27 1.23 -3.73 -9.20
N VAL A 28 0.94 -2.63 -8.54
CA VAL A 28 0.18 -2.61 -7.30
C VAL A 28 -1.15 -1.94 -7.57
N ASP A 29 -2.22 -2.60 -7.16
CA ASP A 29 -3.58 -2.08 -7.30
C ASP A 29 -4.01 -1.51 -5.96
N TYR A 30 -4.27 -0.21 -5.94
CA TYR A 30 -4.69 0.48 -4.73
C TYR A 30 -6.20 0.57 -4.57
N GLY A 31 -6.93 -0.06 -5.49
CA GLY A 31 -8.38 -0.02 -5.48
C GLY A 31 -8.91 1.03 -6.44
N SER A 32 -10.17 0.95 -6.76
CA SER A 32 -10.84 1.92 -7.64
C SER A 32 -10.16 2.06 -9.00
N GLY A 33 -9.49 1.01 -9.45
CA GLY A 33 -8.84 1.03 -10.74
C GLY A 33 -7.49 1.73 -10.76
N THR A 34 -7.00 2.18 -9.62
CA THR A 34 -5.71 2.86 -9.55
C THR A 34 -4.59 1.83 -9.44
N LYS A 35 -3.77 1.73 -10.46
CA LYS A 35 -2.66 0.80 -10.50
C LYS A 35 -1.38 1.56 -10.77
N ARG A 36 -0.33 1.21 -10.05
CA ARG A 36 0.97 1.84 -10.23
C ARG A 36 2.06 0.82 -10.02
N LYS A 37 3.20 1.06 -10.62
CA LYS A 37 4.36 0.20 -10.41
C LYS A 37 5.09 0.60 -9.14
N ALA A 38 5.60 -0.39 -8.45
CA ALA A 38 6.39 -0.19 -7.25
C ALA A 38 7.60 -1.10 -7.31
N ASN A 39 8.67 -0.66 -6.69
CA ASN A 39 9.88 -1.48 -6.57
C ASN A 39 9.68 -2.47 -5.43
N VAL A 40 9.83 -3.76 -5.70
CA VAL A 40 9.62 -4.80 -4.70
C VAL A 40 10.91 -5.53 -4.35
N SER A 41 12.05 -4.91 -4.61
CA SER A 41 13.34 -5.55 -4.36
C SER A 41 13.67 -5.68 -2.88
N LEU A 42 12.97 -4.94 -2.02
CA LEU A 42 13.22 -4.97 -0.58
C LEU A 42 12.42 -6.04 0.14
N VAL A 43 11.47 -6.68 -0.51
CA VAL A 43 10.59 -7.67 0.11
C VAL A 43 10.39 -8.82 -0.84
N GLU A 44 9.94 -9.94 -0.31
CA GLU A 44 9.56 -11.09 -1.15
C GLU A 44 8.05 -11.09 -1.30
N VAL A 45 7.58 -11.03 -2.53
CA VAL A 45 6.14 -10.92 -2.80
C VAL A 45 5.71 -11.93 -3.84
N LYS A 46 4.43 -12.20 -3.86
CA LYS A 46 3.77 -12.96 -4.93
C LYS A 46 2.49 -12.27 -5.29
N ILE A 47 1.97 -12.64 -6.44
CA ILE A 47 0.70 -12.08 -6.91
C ILE A 47 -0.37 -12.39 -5.87
N GLY A 48 -1.14 -11.38 -5.52
CA GLY A 48 -2.17 -11.50 -4.50
C GLY A 48 -1.74 -10.99 -3.13
N ASP A 49 -0.44 -10.79 -2.90
CA ASP A 49 0.02 -10.26 -1.63
C ASP A 49 -0.33 -8.79 -1.50
N TYR A 50 -0.54 -8.36 -0.26
CA TYR A 50 -0.70 -6.95 0.03
C TYR A 50 0.61 -6.40 0.56
N VAL A 51 0.95 -5.19 0.13
CA VAL A 51 2.19 -4.54 0.56
C VAL A 51 1.91 -3.12 0.95
N LEU A 52 2.76 -2.58 1.82
CA LEU A 52 2.79 -1.16 2.10
C LEU A 52 3.81 -0.52 1.16
N VAL A 53 3.39 0.52 0.45
CA VAL A 53 4.26 1.22 -0.49
C VAL A 53 4.52 2.62 0.01
N HIS A 54 5.79 3.00 0.05
CA HIS A 54 6.20 4.33 0.44
C HIS A 54 7.26 4.81 -0.53
N ALA A 55 7.04 5.98 -1.12
CA ALA A 55 7.98 6.58 -2.07
C ALA A 55 8.33 5.63 -3.22
N GLY A 56 7.38 4.84 -3.67
CA GLY A 56 7.57 3.94 -4.80
C GLY A 56 8.20 2.60 -4.47
N PHE A 57 8.47 2.34 -3.19
CA PHE A 57 9.05 1.07 -2.76
C PHE A 57 8.09 0.32 -1.86
N ALA A 58 7.95 -0.97 -2.12
CA ALA A 58 7.21 -1.83 -1.20
C ALA A 58 8.13 -2.11 -0.02
N ILE A 59 7.72 -1.72 1.16
CA ILE A 59 8.56 -1.79 2.34
C ILE A 59 8.16 -2.90 3.30
N GLN A 60 6.98 -3.44 3.13
CA GLN A 60 6.50 -4.47 4.04
C GLN A 60 5.39 -5.26 3.37
N VAL A 61 5.40 -6.57 3.57
CA VAL A 61 4.31 -7.43 3.12
C VAL A 61 3.33 -7.58 4.27
N LEU A 62 2.05 -7.39 3.98
CA LEU A 62 0.99 -7.52 4.97
C LEU A 62 0.19 -8.78 4.68
N ASP A 63 -0.36 -9.40 5.71
CA ASP A 63 -1.33 -10.44 5.43
C ASP A 63 -2.66 -9.76 5.06
N GLU A 64 -3.57 -10.54 4.52
CA GLU A 64 -4.83 -9.98 4.03
C GLU A 64 -5.62 -9.28 5.12
N LYS A 65 -5.61 -9.85 6.30
CA LYS A 65 -6.35 -9.26 7.42
C LYS A 65 -5.78 -7.91 7.82
N GLU A 66 -4.46 -7.82 7.92
CA GLU A 66 -3.81 -6.56 8.25
C GLU A 66 -4.08 -5.50 7.20
N ALA A 67 -4.06 -5.90 5.94
CA ALA A 67 -4.30 -4.96 4.85
C ALA A 67 -5.72 -4.41 4.91
N GLN A 68 -6.69 -5.27 5.19
CA GLN A 68 -8.07 -4.81 5.28
C GLN A 68 -8.28 -3.86 6.44
N GLU A 69 -7.64 -4.14 7.57
CA GLU A 69 -7.74 -3.26 8.72
C GLU A 69 -7.11 -1.91 8.44
N THR A 70 -5.98 -1.90 7.78
CA THR A 70 -5.29 -0.66 7.45
C THR A 70 -6.11 0.18 6.47
N LEU A 71 -6.70 -0.48 5.47
CA LEU A 71 -7.54 0.22 4.51
C LEU A 71 -8.79 0.79 5.17
N ALA A 72 -9.37 0.06 6.12
CA ALA A 72 -10.54 0.54 6.83
C ALA A 72 -10.22 1.80 7.62
N LEU A 73 -9.08 1.80 8.30
CA LEU A 73 -8.66 2.98 9.05
C LEU A 73 -8.42 4.17 8.14
N PHE A 74 -7.83 3.91 6.98
CA PHE A 74 -7.57 4.95 6.01
C PHE A 74 -8.86 5.59 5.53
N ARG A 75 -9.87 4.77 5.26
CA ARG A 75 -11.17 5.27 4.85
C ARG A 75 -11.83 6.10 5.94
N GLU A 76 -11.69 5.66 7.18
CA GLU A 76 -12.24 6.42 8.29
C GLU A 76 -11.62 7.79 8.39
N MET A 77 -10.31 7.86 8.21
CA MET A 77 -9.63 9.14 8.27
C MET A 77 -10.11 10.08 7.18
N LEU A 78 -10.31 9.56 5.98
CA LEU A 78 -10.80 10.37 4.88
C LEU A 78 -12.24 10.84 5.13
N SER A 79 -13.06 9.97 5.68
CA SER A 79 -14.43 10.34 6.02
C SER A 79 -14.49 11.45 7.03
N LEU A 80 -13.65 11.39 8.05
CA LEU A 80 -13.61 12.42 9.06
C LEU A 80 -13.19 13.75 8.48
N GLN A 81 -12.28 13.72 7.54
CA GLN A 81 -11.86 14.94 6.87
C GLN A 81 -12.99 15.56 6.05
N GLU A 82 -13.77 14.70 5.42
CA GLU A 82 -14.87 15.19 4.60
C GLU A 82 -15.99 15.81 5.42
N ASP A 83 -16.14 15.36 6.63
CA ASP A 83 -17.19 15.86 7.48
C ASP A 83 -16.92 17.24 8.05
N VAL A 84 -15.77 17.75 7.87
CA VAL A 84 -15.39 19.06 8.42
C VAL A 84 -15.75 20.27 7.52
#